data_d8ac997efbdd1994940729aa6b8b31e4
#
_entry.id   d8ac997efbdd1994940729aa6b8b31e4
#
_cell.length_a   1.000
_cell.length_b   1.000
_cell.length_c   1.000
_cell.angle_alpha   90.00
_cell.angle_beta   90.00
_cell.angle_gamma   90.00
#
_symmetry.space_group_name_H-M   'P 1'
#
loop_
_entity.id
_entity.type
_entity.pdbx_description
1 polymer ?
#
loop_
_entity_poly.entity_id
_entity_poly.type
_entity_poly.pdbx_seq_one_letter_code
_entity_poly.pdbx_strand_id
1 'polypeptide(L)'
;GIVPIGYIPAGSTNDFAQSLKIPKNMLRAAEIAVSGRQFPCDVGVFNEDNFVYIAAFGLFTDVSYMTNQKLKNIFGHVAYILESAKRLYDIPSYYLEVEVNGETIRDEFIYGMITNSVSVGGMKNMTGNNVKLDDGEFEVTLIRMPQNPIQLNEILSNLVMPKDIETPY
;
A
#
# COMPACT_ATOMS: atom_id res chain seq x y z
N GLY A 1 28.28 -9.08 -9.86
CA GLY A 1 28.39 -9.05 -8.39
C GLY A 1 27.21 -8.29 -7.80
N ILE A 2 26.66 -8.78 -6.72
CA ILE A 2 25.56 -8.09 -6.01
C ILE A 2 26.22 -7.09 -5.05
N VAL A 3 25.89 -5.81 -5.22
CA VAL A 3 26.36 -4.76 -4.33
C VAL A 3 25.21 -4.43 -3.36
N PRO A 4 25.41 -4.55 -2.04
CA PRO A 4 24.40 -4.19 -1.08
C PRO A 4 24.15 -2.67 -1.08
N ILE A 5 22.90 -2.27 -0.84
CA ILE A 5 22.49 -0.87 -0.76
C ILE A 5 22.25 -0.52 0.70
N GLY A 6 22.90 0.55 1.18
CA GLY A 6 22.61 1.12 2.50
C GLY A 6 21.39 2.05 2.43
N TYR A 7 20.43 1.85 3.34
CA TYR A 7 19.20 2.63 3.37
C TYR A 7 19.10 3.50 4.63
N ILE A 8 18.92 4.81 4.44
CA ILE A 8 18.74 5.78 5.53
C ILE A 8 17.36 6.45 5.35
N PRO A 9 16.40 6.22 6.27
CA PRO A 9 15.07 6.79 6.16
C PRO A 9 15.10 8.30 6.42
N ALA A 10 14.64 9.09 5.45
CA ALA A 10 14.54 10.56 5.55
C ALA A 10 13.14 11.09 5.27
N GLY A 11 12.17 10.23 5.06
CA GLY A 11 10.77 10.58 4.81
C GLY A 11 9.96 10.77 6.10
N SER A 12 8.69 11.14 5.92
CA SER A 12 7.77 11.37 7.04
C SER A 12 7.27 10.08 7.69
N THR A 13 6.94 9.05 6.92
CA THR A 13 6.34 7.80 7.40
C THR A 13 7.38 6.70 7.51
N ASN A 14 8.18 6.50 6.46
CA ASN A 14 9.27 5.53 6.38
C ASN A 14 8.82 4.07 6.58
N ASP A 15 7.72 3.67 5.92
CA ASP A 15 7.14 2.34 6.05
C ASP A 15 8.12 1.21 5.70
N PHE A 16 8.87 1.38 4.62
CA PHE A 16 9.87 0.41 4.20
C PHE A 16 10.99 0.25 5.23
N ALA A 17 11.44 1.35 5.85
CA ALA A 17 12.40 1.30 6.95
C ALA A 17 11.83 0.55 8.18
N GLN A 18 10.54 0.74 8.45
CA GLN A 18 9.87 0.01 9.55
C GLN A 18 9.81 -1.48 9.24
N SER A 19 9.53 -1.87 7.99
CA SER A 19 9.53 -3.27 7.55
C SER A 19 10.91 -3.91 7.71
N LEU A 20 11.98 -3.18 7.39
CA LEU A 20 13.38 -3.59 7.60
C LEU A 20 13.87 -3.42 9.05
N LYS A 21 13.03 -2.93 9.97
CA LYS A 21 13.39 -2.62 11.37
C LYS A 21 14.55 -1.62 11.51
N ILE A 22 14.71 -0.74 10.53
CA ILE A 22 15.68 0.33 10.56
C ILE A 22 15.14 1.50 11.41
N PRO A 23 15.92 2.02 12.39
CA PRO A 23 15.45 3.10 13.26
C PRO A 23 15.27 4.41 12.49
N LYS A 24 14.32 5.26 12.94
CA LYS A 24 14.09 6.59 12.37
C LYS A 24 15.24 7.57 12.63
N ASN A 25 16.10 7.29 13.61
CA ASN A 25 17.29 8.10 13.87
C ASN A 25 18.29 7.90 12.75
N MET A 26 18.57 8.96 12.00
CA MET A 26 19.42 8.90 10.81
C MET A 26 20.87 8.47 11.09
N LEU A 27 21.44 8.86 12.24
CA LEU A 27 22.80 8.47 12.62
C LEU A 27 22.87 6.96 12.87
N ARG A 28 21.89 6.40 13.60
CA ARG A 28 21.80 4.96 13.82
C ARG A 28 21.51 4.20 12.54
N ALA A 29 20.68 4.76 11.66
CA ALA A 29 20.42 4.17 10.35
C ALA A 29 21.68 4.17 9.47
N ALA A 30 22.48 5.24 9.51
CA ALA A 30 23.77 5.31 8.80
C ALA A 30 24.77 4.30 9.33
N GLU A 31 24.87 4.10 10.66
CA GLU A 31 25.70 3.06 11.26
C GLU A 31 25.29 1.65 10.74
N ILE A 32 23.98 1.38 10.69
CA ILE A 32 23.47 0.11 10.14
C ILE A 32 23.77 -0.02 8.65
N ALA A 33 23.64 1.06 7.87
CA ALA A 33 23.91 1.06 6.45
C ALA A 33 25.39 0.71 6.12
N VAL A 34 26.33 1.10 7.01
CA VAL A 34 27.77 0.88 6.82
C VAL A 34 28.25 -0.45 7.41
N SER A 35 27.74 -0.82 8.58
CA SER A 35 28.27 -1.94 9.38
C SER A 35 27.21 -2.99 9.75
N GLY A 36 25.99 -2.84 9.28
CA GLY A 36 24.90 -3.76 9.55
C GLY A 36 24.99 -5.07 8.76
N ARG A 37 24.14 -6.00 9.11
CA ARG A 37 24.01 -7.26 8.38
C ARG A 37 23.20 -7.05 7.10
N GLN A 38 23.66 -7.63 6.00
CA GLN A 38 22.92 -7.66 4.75
C GLN A 38 21.62 -8.45 4.93
N PHE A 39 20.54 -7.93 4.36
CA PHE A 39 19.23 -8.55 4.34
C PHE A 39 18.79 -8.65 2.86
N PRO A 40 18.47 -9.87 2.37
CA PRO A 40 17.88 -10.02 1.05
C PRO A 40 16.47 -9.38 1.06
N CYS A 41 16.12 -8.76 -0.04
CA CYS A 41 14.82 -8.13 -0.20
C CYS A 41 14.35 -8.34 -1.63
N ASP A 42 13.10 -8.72 -1.79
CA ASP A 42 12.50 -8.89 -3.09
C ASP A 42 12.32 -7.54 -3.79
N VAL A 43 12.47 -7.57 -5.11
CA VAL A 43 12.37 -6.40 -5.97
C VAL A 43 11.29 -6.66 -7.01
N GLY A 44 10.26 -5.82 -7.02
CA GLY A 44 9.22 -5.86 -8.03
C GLY A 44 9.62 -5.10 -9.29
N VAL A 45 9.07 -5.53 -10.41
CA VAL A 45 9.23 -4.84 -11.71
C VAL A 45 7.90 -4.20 -12.09
N PHE A 46 7.95 -2.93 -12.43
CA PHE A 46 6.80 -2.18 -12.92
C PHE A 46 7.16 -1.53 -14.27
N ASN A 47 6.74 -2.14 -15.36
CA ASN A 47 7.18 -1.82 -16.72
C ASN A 47 8.71 -1.89 -16.84
N GLU A 48 9.37 -0.73 -17.06
CA GLU A 48 10.83 -0.62 -17.17
C GLU A 48 11.51 -0.27 -15.81
N ASP A 49 10.72 0.03 -14.79
CA ASP A 49 11.18 0.45 -13.47
C ASP A 49 11.16 -0.70 -12.46
N ASN A 50 11.92 -0.53 -11.38
CA ASN A 50 11.94 -1.45 -10.26
C ASN A 50 11.42 -0.76 -8.99
N PHE A 51 10.73 -1.52 -8.14
CA PHE A 51 10.30 -1.03 -6.83
C PHE A 51 10.63 -2.05 -5.73
N VAL A 52 10.85 -1.56 -4.53
CA VAL A 52 11.12 -2.38 -3.33
C VAL A 52 10.06 -2.19 -2.24
N TYR A 53 9.17 -1.24 -2.43
CA TYR A 53 8.18 -0.87 -1.43
C TYR A 53 6.76 -1.07 -1.94
N ILE A 54 6.33 -0.29 -2.91
CA ILE A 54 4.96 -0.30 -3.43
C ILE A 54 4.89 0.16 -4.88
N ALA A 55 4.04 -0.49 -5.67
CA ALA A 55 3.46 0.04 -6.88
C ALA A 55 1.95 0.11 -6.70
N ALA A 56 1.33 1.25 -6.99
CA ALA A 56 -0.09 1.46 -6.76
C ALA A 56 -0.72 2.33 -7.84
N PHE A 57 -2.03 2.16 -8.04
CA PHE A 57 -2.84 2.99 -8.92
C PHE A 57 -4.18 3.35 -8.28
N GLY A 58 -4.83 4.38 -8.81
CA GLY A 58 -6.18 4.78 -8.46
C GLY A 58 -6.28 5.65 -7.22
N LEU A 59 -7.36 5.50 -6.50
CA LEU A 59 -7.71 6.31 -5.34
C LEU A 59 -6.57 6.31 -4.30
N PHE A 60 -6.26 7.44 -3.72
CA PHE A 60 -5.17 7.63 -2.75
C PHE A 60 -3.74 7.70 -3.31
N THR A 61 -3.49 7.46 -4.59
CA THR A 61 -2.12 7.53 -5.14
C THR A 61 -1.58 8.94 -5.26
N ASP A 62 -2.43 9.93 -5.50
CA ASP A 62 -2.06 11.36 -5.53
C ASP A 62 -1.65 11.91 -4.14
N VAL A 63 -1.82 11.07 -3.12
CA VAL A 63 -1.61 11.41 -1.70
C VAL A 63 -0.22 11.07 -1.21
N SER A 64 0.67 10.59 -2.08
CA SER A 64 2.01 10.09 -1.76
C SER A 64 2.89 11.05 -0.94
N TYR A 65 2.51 12.32 -0.85
CA TYR A 65 3.20 13.36 -0.07
C TYR A 65 2.43 13.80 1.18
N MET A 66 1.40 13.07 1.60
CA MET A 66 0.57 13.50 2.72
C MET A 66 0.99 12.88 4.05
N THR A 67 0.93 13.67 5.11
CA THR A 67 1.13 13.21 6.49
C THR A 67 -0.03 12.34 6.96
N ASN A 68 0.18 11.47 7.97
CA ASN A 68 -0.87 10.65 8.61
C ASN A 68 -2.14 11.44 8.99
N GLN A 69 -2.00 12.72 9.34
CA GLN A 69 -3.13 13.59 9.64
C GLN A 69 -3.94 13.92 8.37
N LYS A 70 -3.27 14.09 7.23
CA LYS A 70 -3.94 14.32 5.95
C LYS A 70 -4.61 13.05 5.41
N LEU A 71 -4.02 11.87 5.64
CA LEU A 71 -4.67 10.60 5.34
C LEU A 71 -5.98 10.45 6.11
N LYS A 72 -5.98 10.72 7.43
CA LYS A 72 -7.21 10.74 8.23
C LYS A 72 -8.23 11.77 7.72
N ASN A 73 -7.76 12.92 7.26
CA ASN A 73 -8.61 13.96 6.67
C ASN A 73 -9.17 13.54 5.31
N ILE A 74 -8.42 12.76 4.52
CA ILE A 74 -8.89 12.22 3.24
C ILE A 74 -9.93 11.14 3.47
N PHE A 75 -9.71 10.22 4.41
CA PHE A 75 -10.76 9.27 4.82
C PHE A 75 -12.00 10.02 5.33
N GLY A 76 -11.83 11.10 6.10
CA GLY A 76 -12.90 12.01 6.47
C GLY A 76 -13.53 12.74 5.27
N HIS A 77 -12.72 13.14 4.29
CA HIS A 77 -13.20 13.79 3.06
C HIS A 77 -13.89 12.80 2.12
N VAL A 78 -13.39 11.58 2.00
CA VAL A 78 -14.04 10.50 1.26
C VAL A 78 -15.35 10.14 1.96
N ALA A 79 -15.39 10.02 3.29
CA ALA A 79 -16.63 9.86 4.04
C ALA A 79 -17.61 11.03 3.81
N TYR A 80 -17.13 12.27 3.71
CA TYR A 80 -17.96 13.44 3.41
C TYR A 80 -18.47 13.46 1.95
N ILE A 81 -17.65 13.00 0.99
CA ILE A 81 -18.08 12.78 -0.41
C ILE A 81 -19.20 11.73 -0.46
N LEU A 82 -19.20 10.78 0.48
CA LEU A 82 -20.17 9.71 0.60
C LEU A 82 -21.51 10.12 1.17
N GLU A 83 -21.56 11.13 2.05
CA GLU A 83 -22.82 11.69 2.53
C GLU A 83 -23.65 12.32 1.39
N SER A 84 -22.99 12.73 0.31
CA SER A 84 -23.68 13.13 -0.91
C SER A 84 -23.74 11.96 -1.90
N ALA A 85 -24.67 11.02 -1.68
CA ALA A 85 -24.94 9.81 -2.48
C ALA A 85 -25.09 10.02 -4.02
N LYS A 86 -24.87 11.22 -4.50
CA LYS A 86 -24.90 11.61 -5.92
C LYS A 86 -23.54 11.47 -6.63
N ARG A 87 -22.45 11.07 -5.94
CA ARG A 87 -21.09 11.17 -6.46
C ARG A 87 -20.27 9.87 -6.52
N LEU A 88 -20.90 8.70 -6.42
CA LEU A 88 -20.22 7.43 -6.72
C LEU A 88 -19.63 7.43 -8.15
N TYR A 89 -20.31 8.09 -9.07
CA TYR A 89 -19.90 8.19 -10.48
C TYR A 89 -18.70 9.12 -10.71
N ASP A 90 -18.27 9.88 -9.72
CA ASP A 90 -17.11 10.77 -9.81
C ASP A 90 -15.81 10.09 -9.32
N ILE A 91 -15.88 8.84 -8.85
CA ILE A 91 -14.70 8.08 -8.43
C ILE A 91 -14.02 7.51 -9.69
N PRO A 92 -12.77 7.87 -9.97
CA PRO A 92 -12.07 7.30 -11.10
C PRO A 92 -11.87 5.80 -10.90
N SER A 93 -12.22 5.02 -11.90
CA SER A 93 -12.12 3.57 -11.90
C SER A 93 -11.42 3.07 -13.16
N TYR A 94 -10.89 1.87 -13.08
CA TYR A 94 -10.11 1.24 -14.13
C TYR A 94 -10.60 -0.19 -14.34
N TYR A 95 -11.03 -0.52 -15.56
CA TYR A 95 -11.31 -1.89 -15.92
C TYR A 95 -10.00 -2.62 -16.21
N LEU A 96 -9.68 -3.62 -15.41
CA LEU A 96 -8.41 -4.32 -15.47
C LEU A 96 -8.62 -5.84 -15.55
N GLU A 97 -7.69 -6.48 -16.22
CA GLU A 97 -7.44 -7.90 -16.13
C GLU A 97 -6.17 -8.10 -15.29
N VAL A 98 -6.31 -8.80 -14.18
CA VAL A 98 -5.23 -9.04 -13.22
C VAL A 98 -5.04 -10.54 -13.09
N GLU A 99 -3.82 -11.02 -13.30
CA GLU A 99 -3.44 -12.40 -13.05
C GLU A 99 -2.65 -12.48 -11.73
N VAL A 100 -3.16 -13.24 -10.79
CA VAL A 100 -2.55 -13.47 -9.48
C VAL A 100 -2.57 -14.97 -9.18
N ASN A 101 -1.41 -15.56 -8.92
CA ASN A 101 -1.27 -16.98 -8.58
C ASN A 101 -1.93 -17.95 -9.58
N GLY A 102 -1.95 -17.58 -10.87
CA GLY A 102 -2.58 -18.36 -11.93
C GLY A 102 -4.10 -18.17 -12.05
N GLU A 103 -4.70 -17.35 -11.23
CA GLU A 103 -6.10 -16.93 -11.35
C GLU A 103 -6.21 -15.61 -12.07
N THR A 104 -7.16 -15.48 -12.98
CA THR A 104 -7.43 -14.24 -13.72
C THR A 104 -8.68 -13.57 -13.18
N ILE A 105 -8.54 -12.35 -12.69
CA ILE A 105 -9.62 -11.50 -12.21
C ILE A 105 -9.85 -10.39 -13.24
N ARG A 106 -11.10 -10.25 -13.73
CA ARG A 106 -11.52 -9.17 -14.63
C ARG A 106 -12.62 -8.39 -13.97
N ASP A 107 -12.31 -7.14 -13.61
CA ASP A 107 -13.28 -6.30 -12.92
C ASP A 107 -12.91 -4.81 -13.04
N GLU A 108 -13.76 -3.95 -12.51
CA GLU A 108 -13.56 -2.53 -12.40
C GLU A 108 -13.05 -2.19 -11.00
N PHE A 109 -11.87 -1.56 -10.93
CA PHE A 109 -11.18 -1.25 -9.69
C PHE A 109 -11.02 0.26 -9.51
N ILE A 110 -11.21 0.73 -8.29
CA ILE A 110 -10.93 2.12 -7.88
C ILE A 110 -9.55 2.28 -7.27
N TYR A 111 -8.95 1.19 -6.80
CA TYR A 111 -7.61 1.17 -6.21
C TYR A 111 -6.97 -0.20 -6.37
N GLY A 112 -5.67 -0.19 -6.58
CA GLY A 112 -4.85 -1.38 -6.51
C GLY A 112 -3.45 -1.05 -6.03
N MET A 113 -2.86 -1.97 -5.25
CA MET A 113 -1.46 -1.90 -4.86
C MET A 113 -0.83 -3.28 -4.86
N ILE A 114 0.44 -3.31 -5.18
CA ILE A 114 1.36 -4.43 -5.02
C ILE A 114 2.47 -3.95 -4.11
N THR A 115 2.67 -4.61 -2.98
CA THR A 115 3.61 -4.13 -1.97
C THR A 115 4.47 -5.23 -1.39
N ASN A 116 5.68 -4.85 -0.99
CA ASN A 116 6.60 -5.65 -0.19
C ASN A 116 6.86 -4.89 1.12
N SER A 117 5.84 -4.74 1.95
CA SER A 117 5.94 -3.95 3.18
C SER A 117 4.87 -4.33 4.20
N VAL A 118 5.23 -4.31 5.47
CA VAL A 118 4.31 -4.55 6.59
C VAL A 118 3.35 -3.38 6.86
N SER A 119 3.54 -2.25 6.18
CA SER A 119 2.64 -1.10 6.28
C SER A 119 2.73 -0.22 5.04
N VAL A 120 1.65 0.47 4.72
CA VAL A 120 1.58 1.45 3.64
C VAL A 120 0.91 2.72 4.16
N GLY A 121 1.56 3.87 3.97
CA GLY A 121 1.08 5.16 4.46
C GLY A 121 0.91 5.22 5.98
N GLY A 122 1.64 4.41 6.74
CA GLY A 122 1.52 4.27 8.19
C GLY A 122 0.37 3.34 8.64
N MET A 123 -0.36 2.74 7.71
CA MET A 123 -1.43 1.79 7.98
C MET A 123 -0.88 0.36 7.89
N LYS A 124 -0.86 -0.34 9.02
CA LYS A 124 -0.26 -1.68 9.13
C LYS A 124 -1.12 -2.79 8.53
N ASN A 125 -2.38 -2.54 8.27
CA ASN A 125 -3.34 -3.60 8.02
C ASN A 125 -3.85 -3.63 6.57
N MET A 126 -3.27 -2.82 5.70
CA MET A 126 -3.56 -2.87 4.26
C MET A 126 -2.78 -3.97 3.54
N THR A 127 -1.79 -4.57 4.20
CA THR A 127 -0.83 -5.49 3.58
C THR A 127 -0.91 -6.93 4.11
N GLY A 128 -1.89 -7.23 5.00
CA GLY A 128 -1.98 -8.55 5.62
C GLY A 128 -1.04 -8.74 6.83
N ASN A 129 -1.14 -9.92 7.48
CA ASN A 129 -0.47 -10.16 8.76
C ASN A 129 0.86 -10.90 8.64
N ASN A 130 1.17 -11.51 7.50
CA ASN A 130 2.30 -12.43 7.32
C ASN A 130 3.31 -11.95 6.29
N VAL A 131 3.45 -10.66 6.09
CA VAL A 131 4.38 -10.07 5.11
C VAL A 131 5.80 -10.48 5.42
N LYS A 132 6.48 -11.05 4.42
CA LYS A 132 7.91 -11.33 4.41
C LYS A 132 8.52 -10.61 3.22
N LEU A 133 9.69 -10.02 3.42
CA LEU A 133 10.32 -9.18 2.41
C LEU A 133 11.25 -9.95 1.47
N ASP A 134 11.43 -11.25 1.68
CA ASP A 134 12.47 -12.09 1.06
C ASP A 134 11.98 -13.50 0.70
N ASP A 135 10.68 -13.69 0.46
CA ASP A 135 10.10 -14.99 0.11
C ASP A 135 9.68 -15.12 -1.36
N GLY A 136 9.93 -14.10 -2.16
CA GLY A 136 9.58 -14.07 -3.59
C GLY A 136 8.11 -13.74 -3.86
N GLU A 137 7.37 -13.33 -2.84
CA GLU A 137 5.95 -12.99 -2.93
C GLU A 137 5.72 -11.50 -2.63
N PHE A 138 4.64 -10.96 -3.19
CA PHE A 138 4.16 -9.59 -2.94
C PHE A 138 2.70 -9.64 -2.52
N GLU A 139 2.33 -8.78 -1.58
CA GLU A 139 0.93 -8.61 -1.22
C GLU A 139 0.21 -7.77 -2.28
N VAL A 140 -0.91 -8.30 -2.75
CA VAL A 140 -1.78 -7.63 -3.73
C VAL A 140 -3.08 -7.24 -3.05
N THR A 141 -3.42 -5.95 -3.07
CA THR A 141 -4.70 -5.42 -2.61
C THR A 141 -5.41 -4.76 -3.77
N LEU A 142 -6.62 -5.20 -4.06
CA LEU A 142 -7.48 -4.64 -5.09
C LEU A 142 -8.81 -4.23 -4.47
N ILE A 143 -9.26 -3.02 -4.75
CA ILE A 143 -10.56 -2.51 -4.31
C ILE A 143 -11.43 -2.30 -5.54
N ARG A 144 -12.50 -3.10 -5.63
CA ARG A 144 -13.47 -3.01 -6.71
C ARG A 144 -14.28 -1.72 -6.63
N MET A 145 -14.82 -1.30 -7.76
CA MET A 145 -15.76 -0.19 -7.81
C MET A 145 -17.01 -0.55 -6.99
N PRO A 146 -17.33 0.19 -5.92
CA PRO A 146 -18.52 -0.06 -5.13
C PRO A 146 -19.79 0.23 -5.94
N GLN A 147 -20.77 -0.64 -5.85
CA GLN A 147 -22.04 -0.51 -6.60
C GLN A 147 -23.04 0.41 -5.89
N ASN A 148 -22.85 0.67 -4.59
CA ASN A 148 -23.73 1.48 -3.78
C ASN A 148 -22.99 2.11 -2.59
N PRO A 149 -23.56 3.13 -1.92
CA PRO A 149 -22.94 3.80 -0.78
C PRO A 149 -22.67 2.89 0.43
N ILE A 150 -23.41 1.80 0.60
CA ILE A 150 -23.22 0.86 1.71
C ILE A 150 -21.90 0.11 1.54
N GLN A 151 -21.66 -0.44 0.35
CA GLN A 151 -20.41 -1.11 0.02
C GLN A 151 -19.20 -0.20 0.18
N LEU A 152 -19.33 1.06 -0.24
CA LEU A 152 -18.26 2.03 -0.08
C LEU A 152 -17.97 2.32 1.40
N ASN A 153 -19.00 2.44 2.25
CA ASN A 153 -18.83 2.56 3.70
C ASN A 153 -18.16 1.33 4.32
N GLU A 154 -18.49 0.14 3.84
CA GLU A 154 -17.85 -1.10 4.29
C GLU A 154 -16.36 -1.13 3.91
N ILE A 155 -16.02 -0.79 2.67
CA ILE A 155 -14.64 -0.66 2.20
C ILE A 155 -13.86 0.32 3.10
N LEU A 156 -14.39 1.52 3.33
CA LEU A 156 -13.73 2.52 4.16
C LEU A 156 -13.59 2.08 5.61
N SER A 157 -14.62 1.44 6.16
CA SER A 157 -14.58 0.92 7.53
C SER A 157 -13.52 -0.16 7.69
N ASN A 158 -13.36 -1.03 6.71
CA ASN A 158 -12.33 -2.07 6.69
C ASN A 158 -10.91 -1.50 6.54
N LEU A 159 -10.73 -0.42 5.79
CA LEU A 159 -9.45 0.27 5.68
C LEU A 159 -9.03 0.98 6.97
N VAL A 160 -10.01 1.49 7.74
CA VAL A 160 -9.75 2.23 8.99
C VAL A 160 -9.69 1.31 10.21
N MET A 161 -10.51 0.26 10.24
CA MET A 161 -10.58 -0.72 11.32
C MET A 161 -10.38 -2.12 10.72
N PRO A 162 -9.15 -2.55 10.54
CA PRO A 162 -8.91 -3.82 9.90
C PRO A 162 -9.37 -4.95 10.81
N LYS A 163 -10.34 -5.64 10.34
CA LYS A 163 -10.61 -7.04 10.65
C LYS A 163 -9.91 -7.87 9.58
N ASP A 164 -9.60 -9.14 9.88
CA ASP A 164 -9.00 -10.04 8.89
C ASP A 164 -9.72 -9.89 7.55
N ILE A 165 -8.97 -9.41 6.54
CA ILE A 165 -9.53 -8.91 5.28
C ILE A 165 -9.72 -10.11 4.32
N GLU A 166 -10.64 -10.98 4.62
CA GLU A 166 -11.34 -11.74 3.62
C GLU A 166 -12.74 -11.16 3.48
N THR A 167 -12.87 -10.01 2.84
CA THR A 167 -14.17 -9.48 2.45
C THR A 167 -14.39 -9.76 0.97
N PRO A 168 -15.59 -10.11 0.55
CA PRO A 168 -15.90 -10.43 -0.84
C PRO A 168 -15.85 -9.23 -1.82
N TYR A 169 -15.35 -8.08 -1.40
CA TYR A 169 -15.32 -6.83 -2.18
C TYR A 169 -13.91 -6.32 -2.45
#